data_82048b961129461663b98adb506315ef
#
_entry.id   82048b961129461663b98adb506315ef
#
_cell.length_a   1.000
_cell.length_b   1.000
_cell.length_c   1.000
_cell.angle_alpha   90.00
_cell.angle_beta   90.00
_cell.angle_gamma   90.00
#
_symmetry.space_group_name_H-M   'P 1'
#
loop_
_entity.id
_entity.type
_entity.pdbx_description
1 polymer ?
#
loop_
_entity_poly.entity_id
_entity_poly.type
_entity_poly.pdbx_seq_one_letter_code
_entity_poly.pdbx_strand_id
1 'polypeptide(L)'
;MNNRDEYIHKMQAKLEEWNVEIAILTTKAGEVTTEIKNEYREQIESLKAKQANARQKIEELQHSGEGAWGDLKTGIELAWASMEEAIDSARSRFK
;
A
#
# COMPACT_ATOMS: atom_id res chain seq x y z
N MET A 1 -19.09 -16.69 5.85
CA MET A 1 -18.59 -15.55 5.06
C MET A 1 -18.26 -16.00 3.65
N ASN A 2 -18.52 -15.15 2.67
CA ASN A 2 -18.14 -15.49 1.30
C ASN A 2 -16.66 -15.13 1.05
N ASN A 3 -16.12 -15.62 -0.05
CA ASN A 3 -14.70 -15.40 -0.40
C ASN A 3 -14.35 -13.92 -0.55
N ARG A 4 -15.31 -13.12 -0.97
CA ARG A 4 -15.10 -11.68 -1.12
C ARG A 4 -14.86 -11.01 0.21
N ASP A 5 -15.65 -11.33 1.23
CA ASP A 5 -15.49 -10.75 2.56
C ASP A 5 -14.15 -11.12 3.18
N GLU A 6 -13.75 -12.38 3.04
CA GLU A 6 -12.46 -12.85 3.53
C GLU A 6 -11.31 -12.13 2.82
N TYR A 7 -11.43 -11.95 1.51
CA TYR A 7 -10.45 -11.26 0.71
C TYR A 7 -10.31 -9.79 1.15
N ILE A 8 -11.45 -9.12 1.35
CA ILE A 8 -11.46 -7.72 1.80
C ILE A 8 -10.78 -7.59 3.15
N HIS A 9 -11.09 -8.47 4.10
CA HIS A 9 -10.47 -8.47 5.43
C HIS A 9 -8.96 -8.66 5.35
N LYS A 10 -8.52 -9.59 4.51
CA LYS A 10 -7.11 -9.86 4.31
C LYS A 10 -6.39 -8.64 3.74
N MET A 11 -7.02 -7.96 2.79
CA MET A 11 -6.43 -6.78 2.16
C MET A 11 -6.38 -5.59 3.11
N GLN A 12 -7.40 -5.43 3.94
CA GLN A 12 -7.42 -4.39 4.97
C GLN A 12 -6.30 -4.60 5.98
N ALA A 13 -6.03 -5.85 6.37
CA ALA A 13 -4.93 -6.18 7.26
C ALA A 13 -3.57 -5.82 6.62
N LYS A 14 -3.44 -6.05 5.33
CA LYS A 14 -2.23 -5.66 4.58
C LYS A 14 -2.04 -4.15 4.57
N LEU A 15 -3.12 -3.39 4.41
CA LEU A 15 -3.04 -1.92 4.46
C LEU A 15 -2.51 -1.44 5.81
N GLU A 16 -2.92 -2.10 6.91
CA GLU A 16 -2.43 -1.77 8.24
C GLU A 16 -0.93 -2.06 8.36
N GLU A 17 -0.46 -3.19 7.82
CA GLU A 17 0.97 -3.52 7.79
C GLU A 17 1.75 -2.45 7.03
N TRP A 18 1.22 -1.96 5.92
CA TRP A 18 1.87 -0.91 5.13
C TRP A 18 1.89 0.43 5.87
N ASN A 19 0.85 0.73 6.64
CA ASN A 19 0.86 1.91 7.50
C ASN A 19 2.05 1.89 8.46
N VAL A 20 2.32 0.73 9.06
CA VAL A 20 3.45 0.54 9.96
C VAL A 20 4.78 0.76 9.22
N GLU A 21 4.91 0.18 8.03
CA GLU A 21 6.11 0.34 7.21
C GLU A 21 6.36 1.79 6.83
N ILE A 22 5.31 2.50 6.43
CA ILE A 22 5.40 3.91 6.08
C ILE A 22 5.78 4.75 7.32
N ALA A 23 5.21 4.41 8.48
CA ALA A 23 5.54 5.08 9.74
C ALA A 23 7.01 4.89 10.11
N ILE A 24 7.55 3.69 9.91
CA ILE A 24 8.97 3.40 10.16
C ILE A 24 9.85 4.26 9.25
N LEU A 25 9.52 4.34 7.97
CA LEU A 25 10.25 5.17 7.02
C LEU A 25 10.18 6.65 7.39
N THR A 26 9.02 7.10 7.83
CA THR A 26 8.82 8.49 8.26
C THR A 26 9.70 8.83 9.47
N THR A 27 9.80 7.89 10.42
CA THR A 27 10.66 8.06 11.59
C THR A 27 12.13 8.13 11.17
N LYS A 28 12.56 7.23 10.30
CA LYS A 28 13.94 7.22 9.79
C LYS A 28 14.27 8.51 9.04
N ALA A 29 13.31 9.05 8.28
CA ALA A 29 13.50 10.30 7.56
C ALA A 29 13.83 11.46 8.49
N GLY A 30 13.33 11.44 9.72
CA GLY A 30 13.64 12.47 10.70
C GLY A 30 15.05 12.38 11.26
N GLU A 31 15.73 11.27 11.07
CA GLU A 31 17.04 10.97 11.64
C GLU A 31 18.22 11.14 10.67
N VAL A 32 17.92 11.40 9.39
CA VAL A 32 18.94 11.46 8.35
C VAL A 32 19.26 12.92 7.96
N THR A 33 20.31 13.08 7.17
CA THR A 33 20.71 14.41 6.67
C THR A 33 19.68 14.96 5.69
N THR A 34 19.72 16.26 5.46
CA THR A 34 18.77 16.95 4.58
C THR A 34 18.73 16.37 3.17
N GLU A 35 19.88 16.01 2.61
CA GLU A 35 19.97 15.45 1.26
C GLU A 35 19.21 14.12 1.14
N ILE A 36 19.46 13.23 2.10
CA ILE A 36 18.82 11.92 2.13
C ILE A 36 17.35 12.06 2.51
N LYS A 37 17.04 13.04 3.36
CA LYS A 37 15.67 13.31 3.80
C LYS A 37 14.74 13.58 2.62
N ASN A 38 15.19 14.29 1.60
CA ASN A 38 14.37 14.54 0.41
C ASN A 38 14.04 13.25 -0.34
N GLU A 39 15.00 12.32 -0.44
CA GLU A 39 14.77 11.02 -1.07
C GLU A 39 13.75 10.20 -0.28
N TYR A 40 13.87 10.20 1.06
CA TYR A 40 12.88 9.54 1.92
C TYR A 40 11.50 10.13 1.72
N ARG A 41 11.40 11.45 1.68
CA ARG A 41 10.12 12.13 1.51
C ARG A 41 9.44 11.74 0.20
N GLU A 42 10.20 11.71 -0.89
CA GLU A 42 9.66 11.30 -2.18
C GLU A 42 9.16 9.86 -2.17
N GLN A 43 9.92 8.96 -1.55
CA GLN A 43 9.51 7.56 -1.42
C GLN A 43 8.25 7.43 -0.56
N ILE A 44 8.20 8.15 0.56
CA ILE A 44 7.04 8.13 1.46
C ILE A 44 5.80 8.65 0.75
N GLU A 45 5.91 9.74 0.01
CA GLU A 45 4.77 10.29 -0.74
C GLU A 45 4.28 9.31 -1.81
N SER A 46 5.21 8.66 -2.50
CA SER A 46 4.87 7.64 -3.49
C SER A 46 4.13 6.46 -2.84
N LEU A 47 4.64 5.98 -1.69
CA LEU A 47 4.01 4.89 -0.96
C LEU A 47 2.61 5.26 -0.48
N LYS A 48 2.44 6.48 0.03
CA LYS A 48 1.12 6.95 0.49
C LYS A 48 0.13 7.04 -0.67
N ALA A 49 0.58 7.49 -1.84
CA ALA A 49 -0.28 7.56 -3.02
C ALA A 49 -0.72 6.17 -3.47
N LYS A 50 0.21 5.21 -3.48
CA LYS A 50 -0.10 3.82 -3.83
C LYS A 50 -1.05 3.19 -2.82
N GLN A 51 -0.84 3.47 -1.54
CA GLN A 51 -1.71 2.98 -0.47
C GLN A 51 -3.14 3.54 -0.62
N ALA A 52 -3.26 4.83 -0.91
CA ALA A 52 -4.56 5.46 -1.12
C ALA A 52 -5.29 4.83 -2.31
N ASN A 53 -4.56 4.56 -3.40
CA ASN A 53 -5.12 3.90 -4.57
C ASN A 53 -5.62 2.49 -4.23
N ALA A 54 -4.82 1.72 -3.49
CA ALA A 54 -5.21 0.37 -3.07
C ALA A 54 -6.45 0.41 -2.16
N ARG A 55 -6.49 1.36 -1.25
CA ARG A 55 -7.64 1.54 -0.34
C ARG A 55 -8.91 1.85 -1.12
N GLN A 56 -8.81 2.74 -2.11
CA GLN A 56 -9.94 3.10 -2.96
C GLN A 56 -10.47 1.89 -3.70
N LYS A 57 -9.59 1.06 -4.24
CA LYS A 57 -9.99 -0.15 -4.96
C LYS A 57 -10.70 -1.15 -4.04
N ILE A 58 -10.25 -1.26 -2.79
CA ILE A 58 -10.91 -2.12 -1.81
C ILE A 58 -12.31 -1.58 -1.49
N GLU A 59 -12.46 -0.27 -1.36
CA GLU A 59 -13.77 0.35 -1.13
C GLU A 59 -14.71 0.11 -2.31
N GLU A 60 -14.21 0.22 -3.53
CA GLU A 60 -14.99 -0.09 -4.73
C GLU A 60 -15.48 -1.53 -4.71
N LEU A 61 -14.61 -2.44 -4.27
CA LEU A 61 -14.99 -3.85 -4.15
C LEU A 61 -16.08 -4.06 -3.12
N GLN A 62 -16.02 -3.37 -1.99
CA GLN A 62 -17.04 -3.46 -0.94
C GLN A 62 -18.43 -3.03 -1.44
N HIS A 63 -18.46 -2.08 -2.35
CA HIS A 63 -19.71 -1.52 -2.88
C HIS A 63 -20.11 -2.09 -4.23
N SER A 64 -19.33 -3.02 -4.79
CA SER A 64 -19.60 -3.59 -6.10
C SER A 64 -20.54 -4.78 -6.03
N GLY A 65 -21.18 -5.08 -7.16
CA GLY A 65 -21.91 -6.32 -7.32
C GLY A 65 -20.97 -7.49 -7.59
N GLU A 66 -21.48 -8.70 -7.52
CA GLU A 66 -20.70 -9.92 -7.73
C GLU A 66 -20.07 -9.98 -9.12
N GLY A 67 -20.73 -9.39 -10.13
CA GLY A 67 -20.20 -9.41 -11.49
C GLY A 67 -18.89 -8.66 -11.68
N ALA A 68 -18.61 -7.66 -10.85
CA ALA A 68 -17.39 -6.87 -10.92
C ALA A 68 -16.23 -7.43 -10.09
N TRP A 69 -16.49 -8.44 -9.30
CA TRP A 69 -15.54 -9.03 -8.34
C TRP A 69 -14.20 -9.42 -8.97
N GLY A 70 -14.25 -10.16 -10.07
CA GLY A 70 -13.04 -10.65 -10.73
C GLY A 70 -12.15 -9.52 -11.28
N ASP A 71 -12.77 -8.53 -11.91
CA ASP A 71 -12.04 -7.39 -12.48
C ASP A 71 -11.43 -6.52 -11.39
N LEU A 72 -12.19 -6.25 -10.34
CA LEU A 72 -11.71 -5.45 -9.23
C LEU A 72 -10.60 -6.16 -8.47
N LYS A 73 -10.72 -7.47 -8.30
CA LYS A 73 -9.68 -8.29 -7.66
C LYS A 73 -8.36 -8.18 -8.42
N THR A 74 -8.39 -8.27 -9.74
CA THR A 74 -7.20 -8.14 -10.57
C THR A 74 -6.56 -6.77 -10.36
N GLY A 75 -7.35 -5.70 -10.36
CA GLY A 75 -6.86 -4.36 -10.11
C GLY A 75 -6.22 -4.19 -8.73
N ILE A 76 -6.84 -4.79 -7.71
CA ILE A 76 -6.32 -4.77 -6.34
C ILE A 76 -4.98 -5.51 -6.28
N GLU A 77 -4.87 -6.68 -6.91
CA GLU A 77 -3.63 -7.45 -6.90
C GLU A 77 -2.49 -6.72 -7.60
N LEU A 78 -2.78 -6.02 -8.69
CA LEU A 78 -1.77 -5.20 -9.37
C LEU A 78 -1.31 -4.05 -8.49
N ALA A 79 -2.23 -3.37 -7.81
CA ALA A 79 -1.89 -2.31 -6.87
C ALA A 79 -1.05 -2.85 -5.72
N TRP A 80 -1.38 -4.04 -5.27
CA TRP A 80 -0.66 -4.74 -4.19
C TRP A 80 0.78 -5.05 -4.58
N ALA A 81 0.97 -5.65 -5.76
CA ALA A 81 2.30 -5.98 -6.26
C ALA A 81 3.15 -4.71 -6.39
N SER A 82 2.57 -3.63 -6.89
CA SER A 82 3.24 -2.35 -7.01
C SER A 82 3.68 -1.80 -5.64
N MET A 83 2.81 -1.93 -4.64
CA MET A 83 3.10 -1.48 -3.29
C MET A 83 4.21 -2.29 -2.63
N GLU A 84 4.16 -3.62 -2.75
CA GLU A 84 5.19 -4.50 -2.20
C GLU A 84 6.55 -4.22 -2.82
N GLU A 85 6.58 -4.04 -4.13
CA GLU A 85 7.81 -3.71 -4.84
C GLU A 85 8.37 -2.36 -4.36
N ALA A 86 7.50 -1.38 -4.18
CA ALA A 86 7.90 -0.06 -3.70
C ALA A 86 8.45 -0.11 -2.28
N ILE A 87 7.84 -0.91 -1.41
CA ILE A 87 8.31 -1.09 -0.03
C ILE A 87 9.67 -1.78 -0.01
N ASP A 88 9.83 -2.86 -0.78
CA ASP A 88 11.10 -3.57 -0.87
C ASP A 88 12.21 -2.67 -1.41
N SER A 89 11.91 -1.88 -2.42
CA SER A 89 12.85 -0.92 -2.99
C SER A 89 13.26 0.12 -1.95
N ALA A 90 12.32 0.65 -1.19
CA ALA A 90 12.60 1.62 -0.14
C ALA A 90 13.46 1.00 0.97
N ARG A 91 13.17 -0.23 1.38
CA ARG A 91 13.97 -0.93 2.39
C ARG A 91 15.40 -1.14 1.93
N SER A 92 15.58 -1.53 0.68
CA SER A 92 16.91 -1.74 0.12
C SER A 92 17.71 -0.44 0.02
N ARG A 93 17.02 0.62 -0.35
CA ARG A 93 17.66 1.92 -0.58
C ARG A 93 18.06 2.60 0.72
N PHE A 94 17.27 2.42 1.77
CA PHE A 94 17.44 3.14 3.04
C PHE A 94 17.78 2.22 4.22
N LYS A 95 18.61 1.27 3.97
CA LYS A 95 19.12 0.40 5.04
C LYS A 95 19.98 1.16 6.04
#